data_dd7039766952de9d9ae5692499362152
#
_entry.id   dd7039766952de9d9ae5692499362152
#
_cell.length_a   1.000
_cell.length_b   1.000
_cell.length_c   1.000
_cell.angle_alpha   90.00
_cell.angle_beta   90.00
_cell.angle_gamma   90.00
#
_symmetry.space_group_name_H-M   'P 1'
#
loop_
_entity.id
_entity.type
_entity.pdbx_description
1 polymer ?
#
loop_
_entity_poly.entity_id
_entity_poly.type
_entity_poly.pdbx_seq_one_letter_code
_entity_poly.pdbx_strand_id
1 'polypeptide(L)'
;MGQVSINTRLQDRKEAGVLLSRKLAAYTNSDAMVVGIPHGGVCVAAVIADLLSLNLEVMPCRIIKNPGDSRNNIGSVSAEDVFIHDCPHTIPQDYIYHQIALLRNAIAFENKEYYGSGKPASFRDKVVILVNDILESSDTMIACIKGIKKQDPLKVIVAVPLVTAEAARIVSSEADDLVFLDMKTSIGSPGDHFIDFPMIDETIVKEILRSSRKKLSVRT
;
A
#
# COMPACT_ATOMS: atom_id res chain seq x y z
N MET A 1 -6.53 12.43 20.70
CA MET A 1 -7.83 11.88 20.27
C MET A 1 -7.84 10.40 20.60
N GLY A 2 -8.83 9.92 21.39
CA GLY A 2 -8.85 8.56 21.89
C GLY A 2 -8.92 7.52 20.77
N GLN A 3 -8.02 6.55 20.80
CA GLN A 3 -8.06 5.36 19.97
C GLN A 3 -9.28 4.53 20.43
N VAL A 4 -10.28 4.44 19.57
CA VAL A 4 -11.36 3.46 19.75
C VAL A 4 -10.79 2.13 19.24
N SER A 5 -10.35 1.28 20.15
CA SER A 5 -10.03 -0.12 19.82
C SER A 5 -11.31 -0.80 19.31
N ILE A 6 -11.29 -1.27 18.08
CA ILE A 6 -12.41 -2.02 17.52
C ILE A 6 -12.36 -3.42 18.13
N ASN A 7 -13.20 -3.66 19.11
CA ASN A 7 -13.31 -4.95 19.81
C ASN A 7 -14.11 -6.01 19.00
N THR A 8 -14.59 -5.64 17.81
CA THR A 8 -15.33 -6.47 16.87
C THR A 8 -14.55 -6.61 15.58
N ARG A 9 -14.64 -7.81 14.95
CA ARG A 9 -14.07 -8.01 13.62
C ARG A 9 -14.70 -7.06 12.60
N LEU A 10 -13.92 -6.57 11.69
CA LEU A 10 -14.42 -5.85 10.51
C LEU A 10 -15.21 -6.81 9.62
N GLN A 11 -16.27 -6.34 8.99
CA GLN A 11 -17.03 -7.16 8.05
C GLN A 11 -16.13 -7.57 6.87
N ASP A 12 -15.50 -6.59 6.22
CA ASP A 12 -14.68 -6.79 5.04
C ASP A 12 -13.75 -5.57 4.79
N ARG A 13 -12.99 -5.61 3.69
CA ARG A 13 -12.14 -4.50 3.24
C ARG A 13 -12.93 -3.23 2.88
N LYS A 14 -14.19 -3.38 2.48
CA LYS A 14 -15.05 -2.24 2.13
C LYS A 14 -15.44 -1.46 3.38
N GLU A 15 -15.84 -2.14 4.44
CA GLU A 15 -16.09 -1.50 5.73
C GLU A 15 -14.85 -0.80 6.27
N ALA A 16 -13.68 -1.46 6.16
CA ALA A 16 -12.40 -0.86 6.53
C ALA A 16 -12.15 0.46 5.78
N GLY A 17 -12.38 0.49 4.47
CA GLY A 17 -12.27 1.68 3.64
C GLY A 17 -13.24 2.78 4.05
N VAL A 18 -14.50 2.45 4.38
CA VAL A 18 -15.50 3.41 4.89
C VAL A 18 -15.04 4.03 6.22
N LEU A 19 -14.53 3.24 7.15
CA LEU A 19 -14.08 3.73 8.44
C LEU A 19 -12.82 4.60 8.33
N LEU A 20 -11.87 4.21 7.47
CA LEU A 20 -10.67 5.00 7.20
C LEU A 20 -11.00 6.32 6.49
N SER A 21 -11.94 6.33 5.54
CA SER A 21 -12.33 7.56 4.85
C SER A 21 -12.88 8.63 5.81
N ARG A 22 -13.57 8.23 6.88
CA ARG A 22 -14.03 9.16 7.94
C ARG A 22 -12.87 9.84 8.65
N LYS A 23 -11.77 9.11 8.91
CA LYS A 23 -10.56 9.68 9.53
C LYS A 23 -9.78 10.57 8.56
N LEU A 24 -9.95 10.36 7.26
CA LEU A 24 -9.31 11.10 6.17
C LEU A 24 -10.21 12.19 5.56
N ALA A 25 -11.35 12.51 6.18
CA ALA A 25 -12.36 13.43 5.65
C ALA A 25 -11.83 14.83 5.31
N ALA A 26 -10.74 15.27 5.96
CA ALA A 26 -10.08 16.53 5.66
C ALA A 26 -9.55 16.64 4.22
N TYR A 27 -9.37 15.51 3.53
CA TYR A 27 -8.89 15.45 2.14
C TYR A 27 -9.99 15.33 1.09
N THR A 28 -11.27 15.37 1.48
CA THR A 28 -12.41 15.28 0.57
C THR A 28 -12.36 16.39 -0.49
N ASN A 29 -12.53 16.00 -1.77
CA ASN A 29 -12.50 16.90 -2.93
C ASN A 29 -11.19 17.72 -3.06
N SER A 30 -10.09 17.26 -2.46
CA SER A 30 -8.78 17.88 -2.59
C SER A 30 -8.01 17.32 -3.80
N ASP A 31 -6.80 17.82 -4.00
CA ASP A 31 -5.87 17.33 -5.01
C ASP A 31 -4.99 16.15 -4.50
N ALA A 32 -5.38 15.55 -3.38
CA ALA A 32 -4.71 14.38 -2.84
C ALA A 32 -4.93 13.14 -3.73
N MET A 33 -4.02 12.20 -3.65
CA MET A 33 -4.07 10.94 -4.39
C MET A 33 -4.10 9.75 -3.43
N VAL A 34 -4.97 8.80 -3.70
CA VAL A 34 -5.01 7.53 -2.97
C VAL A 34 -4.23 6.49 -3.75
N VAL A 35 -3.27 5.84 -3.12
CA VAL A 35 -2.40 4.83 -3.73
C VAL A 35 -2.59 3.51 -3.00
N GLY A 36 -3.11 2.50 -3.69
CA GLY A 36 -3.28 1.17 -3.13
C GLY A 36 -2.06 0.29 -3.39
N ILE A 37 -1.60 -0.44 -2.37
CA ILE A 37 -0.66 -1.53 -2.57
C ILE A 37 -1.44 -2.76 -3.07
N PRO A 38 -1.08 -3.41 -4.21
CA PRO A 38 -1.73 -4.64 -4.63
C PRO A 38 -1.56 -5.75 -3.56
N HIS A 39 -2.46 -6.62 -3.33
CA HIS A 39 -3.77 -6.81 -3.94
C HIS A 39 -4.88 -6.24 -3.06
N GLY A 40 -4.93 -6.56 -1.77
CA GLY A 40 -6.01 -6.20 -0.86
C GLY A 40 -6.06 -4.70 -0.53
N GLY A 41 -4.89 -4.03 -0.50
CA GLY A 41 -4.81 -2.59 -0.27
C GLY A 41 -5.55 -1.77 -1.33
N VAL A 42 -5.59 -2.23 -2.59
CA VAL A 42 -6.36 -1.56 -3.66
C VAL A 42 -7.86 -1.59 -3.38
N CYS A 43 -8.38 -2.65 -2.77
CA CYS A 43 -9.81 -2.72 -2.40
C CYS A 43 -10.18 -1.66 -1.37
N VAL A 44 -9.35 -1.50 -0.35
CA VAL A 44 -9.53 -0.47 0.69
C VAL A 44 -9.36 0.93 0.10
N ALA A 45 -8.30 1.12 -0.71
CA ALA A 45 -7.98 2.37 -1.39
C ALA A 45 -9.10 2.86 -2.30
N ALA A 46 -9.72 1.95 -3.05
CA ALA A 46 -10.83 2.28 -3.95
C ALA A 46 -12.04 2.86 -3.22
N VAL A 47 -12.36 2.32 -2.05
CA VAL A 47 -13.46 2.83 -1.21
C VAL A 47 -13.12 4.22 -0.67
N ILE A 48 -11.89 4.43 -0.20
CA ILE A 48 -11.42 5.73 0.27
C ILE A 48 -11.47 6.75 -0.87
N ALA A 49 -10.92 6.42 -2.03
CA ALA A 49 -10.90 7.29 -3.21
C ALA A 49 -12.31 7.68 -3.68
N ASP A 50 -13.23 6.72 -3.69
CA ASP A 50 -14.63 6.97 -4.11
C ASP A 50 -15.36 7.88 -3.12
N LEU A 51 -15.26 7.63 -1.82
CA LEU A 51 -15.94 8.40 -0.78
C LEU A 51 -15.37 9.80 -0.60
N LEU A 52 -14.07 9.98 -0.80
CA LEU A 52 -13.40 11.28 -0.71
C LEU A 52 -13.32 12.03 -2.05
N SER A 53 -13.80 11.43 -3.14
CA SER A 53 -13.70 11.97 -4.50
C SER A 53 -12.26 12.27 -4.93
N LEU A 54 -11.35 11.32 -4.66
CA LEU A 54 -9.92 11.41 -4.96
C LEU A 54 -9.54 10.47 -6.11
N ASN A 55 -8.40 10.74 -6.73
CA ASN A 55 -7.80 9.86 -7.74
C ASN A 55 -7.24 8.60 -7.07
N LEU A 56 -7.49 7.44 -7.69
CA LEU A 56 -6.94 6.15 -7.30
C LEU A 56 -5.78 5.75 -8.21
N GLU A 57 -4.65 5.45 -7.61
CA GLU A 57 -3.47 4.87 -8.24
C GLU A 57 -3.07 3.56 -7.57
N VAL A 58 -2.22 2.79 -8.22
CA VAL A 58 -1.67 1.53 -7.72
C VAL A 58 -0.15 1.60 -7.75
N MET A 59 0.48 1.11 -6.70
CA MET A 59 1.93 1.03 -6.61
C MET A 59 2.38 -0.41 -6.36
N PRO A 60 2.71 -1.19 -7.41
CA PRO A 60 3.30 -2.51 -7.23
C PRO A 60 4.64 -2.42 -6.52
N CYS A 61 4.80 -3.24 -5.51
CA CYS A 61 6.04 -3.39 -4.75
C CYS A 61 6.29 -4.88 -4.48
N ARG A 62 7.56 -5.29 -4.47
CA ARG A 62 7.98 -6.67 -4.23
C ARG A 62 9.08 -6.74 -3.19
N ILE A 63 9.04 -7.79 -2.39
CA ILE A 63 10.03 -8.06 -1.34
C ILE A 63 11.18 -8.90 -1.90
N ILE A 64 12.41 -8.55 -1.54
CA ILE A 64 13.59 -9.37 -1.77
C ILE A 64 13.74 -10.28 -0.55
N LYS A 65 13.60 -11.59 -0.76
CA LYS A 65 13.74 -12.59 0.30
C LYS A 65 15.20 -12.94 0.56
N ASN A 66 15.50 -13.27 1.81
CA ASN A 66 16.79 -13.88 2.16
C ASN A 66 16.83 -15.33 1.61
N PRO A 67 17.82 -15.72 0.80
CA PRO A 67 17.91 -17.07 0.23
C PRO A 67 18.13 -18.15 1.28
N GLY A 68 18.74 -17.81 2.42
CA GLY A 68 19.00 -18.75 3.53
C GLY A 68 17.83 -18.86 4.52
N ASP A 69 16.95 -17.88 4.58
CA ASP A 69 15.75 -17.90 5.44
C ASP A 69 14.63 -17.09 4.80
N SER A 70 13.71 -17.78 4.14
CA SER A 70 12.58 -17.14 3.42
C SER A 70 11.61 -16.36 4.32
N ARG A 71 11.69 -16.50 5.65
CA ARG A 71 10.91 -15.71 6.60
C ARG A 71 11.47 -14.31 6.76
N ASN A 72 12.76 -14.13 6.49
CA ASN A 72 13.43 -12.85 6.57
C ASN A 72 13.45 -12.15 5.19
N ASN A 73 13.21 -10.85 5.23
CA ASN A 73 13.31 -9.98 4.08
C ASN A 73 14.61 -9.19 4.17
N ILE A 74 15.29 -9.01 3.04
CA ILE A 74 16.54 -8.22 2.98
C ILE A 74 16.36 -6.90 2.25
N GLY A 75 15.19 -6.71 1.65
CA GLY A 75 14.88 -5.49 0.92
C GLY A 75 13.57 -5.56 0.17
N SER A 76 13.35 -4.57 -0.65
CA SER A 76 12.15 -4.46 -1.48
C SER A 76 12.42 -3.64 -2.74
N VAL A 77 11.60 -3.84 -3.75
CA VAL A 77 11.69 -3.21 -5.07
C VAL A 77 10.35 -2.60 -5.41
N SER A 78 10.36 -1.33 -5.81
CA SER A 78 9.26 -0.67 -6.51
C SER A 78 9.67 -0.38 -7.96
N ALA A 79 8.79 0.25 -8.75
CA ALA A 79 9.14 0.67 -10.11
C ALA A 79 10.32 1.65 -10.12
N GLU A 80 10.35 2.56 -9.15
CA GLU A 80 11.28 3.69 -9.09
C GLU A 80 12.51 3.39 -8.24
N ASP A 81 12.41 2.46 -7.26
CA ASP A 81 13.45 2.30 -6.25
C ASP A 81 13.69 0.86 -5.81
N VAL A 82 14.88 0.69 -5.22
CA VAL A 82 15.28 -0.52 -4.50
C VAL A 82 15.70 -0.11 -3.09
N PHE A 83 15.12 -0.76 -2.10
CA PHE A 83 15.49 -0.56 -0.70
C PHE A 83 16.07 -1.85 -0.14
N ILE A 84 17.33 -1.81 0.29
CA ILE A 84 18.01 -2.89 1.02
C ILE A 84 18.20 -2.41 2.44
N HIS A 85 17.70 -3.18 3.43
CA HIS A 85 17.77 -2.80 4.84
C HIS A 85 18.71 -3.70 5.65
N ASP A 86 18.50 -4.97 5.66
CA ASP A 86 19.31 -5.91 6.46
C ASP A 86 19.87 -7.01 5.55
N CYS A 87 21.00 -6.69 4.91
CA CYS A 87 21.67 -7.65 4.03
C CYS A 87 22.90 -8.23 4.75
N PRO A 88 22.81 -9.45 5.28
CA PRO A 88 23.98 -10.14 5.80
C PRO A 88 25.08 -10.23 4.74
N HIS A 89 26.34 -9.99 5.15
CA HIS A 89 27.51 -10.09 4.26
C HIS A 89 27.67 -11.48 3.61
N THR A 90 26.95 -12.48 4.13
CA THR A 90 26.92 -13.85 3.61
C THR A 90 26.07 -14.00 2.33
N ILE A 91 25.25 -12.99 1.99
CA ILE A 91 24.42 -13.04 0.77
C ILE A 91 25.23 -12.51 -0.41
N PRO A 92 25.42 -13.33 -1.46
CA PRO A 92 26.16 -12.89 -2.65
C PRO A 92 25.48 -11.68 -3.33
N GLN A 93 26.26 -10.69 -3.73
CA GLN A 93 25.75 -9.53 -4.44
C GLN A 93 25.05 -9.90 -5.76
N ASP A 94 25.56 -10.91 -6.47
CA ASP A 94 24.94 -11.41 -7.70
C ASP A 94 23.51 -11.92 -7.48
N TYR A 95 23.24 -12.54 -6.33
CA TYR A 95 21.88 -12.93 -5.95
C TYR A 95 20.97 -11.71 -5.85
N ILE A 96 21.43 -10.65 -5.16
CA ILE A 96 20.66 -9.42 -4.97
C ILE A 96 20.37 -8.76 -6.32
N TYR A 97 21.36 -8.58 -7.17
CA TYR A 97 21.18 -8.01 -8.50
C TYR A 97 20.23 -8.81 -9.37
N HIS A 98 20.34 -10.14 -9.33
CA HIS A 98 19.43 -11.03 -10.06
C HIS A 98 17.98 -10.90 -9.56
N GLN A 99 17.77 -10.88 -8.23
CA GLN A 99 16.44 -10.68 -7.65
C GLN A 99 15.85 -9.33 -8.03
N ILE A 100 16.63 -8.25 -7.94
CA ILE A 100 16.19 -6.91 -8.35
C ILE A 100 15.72 -6.91 -9.81
N ALA A 101 16.49 -7.51 -10.71
CA ALA A 101 16.15 -7.58 -12.14
C ALA A 101 14.84 -8.36 -12.37
N LEU A 102 14.68 -9.52 -11.74
CA LEU A 102 13.46 -10.32 -11.82
C LEU A 102 12.24 -9.57 -11.31
N LEU A 103 12.36 -8.94 -10.13
CA LEU A 103 11.26 -8.24 -9.49
C LEU A 103 10.88 -6.97 -10.27
N ARG A 104 11.84 -6.24 -10.82
CA ARG A 104 11.57 -5.10 -11.71
C ARG A 104 10.82 -5.49 -12.97
N ASN A 105 11.18 -6.62 -13.58
CA ASN A 105 10.46 -7.13 -14.74
C ASN A 105 9.01 -7.50 -14.39
N ALA A 106 8.78 -8.13 -13.23
CA ALA A 106 7.43 -8.44 -12.75
C ALA A 106 6.61 -7.16 -12.51
N ILE A 107 7.20 -6.15 -11.84
CA ILE A 107 6.56 -4.85 -11.61
C ILE A 107 6.25 -4.12 -12.92
N ALA A 108 7.18 -4.14 -13.89
CA ALA A 108 6.97 -3.54 -15.20
C ALA A 108 5.82 -4.22 -15.97
N PHE A 109 5.72 -5.54 -15.87
CA PHE A 109 4.61 -6.30 -16.45
C PHE A 109 3.28 -5.92 -15.79
N GLU A 110 3.21 -5.88 -14.45
CA GLU A 110 2.01 -5.46 -13.72
C GLU A 110 1.60 -4.02 -14.07
N ASN A 111 2.55 -3.09 -14.11
CA ASN A 111 2.27 -1.71 -14.51
C ASN A 111 1.66 -1.65 -15.93
N LYS A 112 2.18 -2.44 -16.87
CA LYS A 112 1.61 -2.54 -18.21
C LYS A 112 0.18 -3.09 -18.20
N GLU A 113 -0.09 -4.05 -17.34
CA GLU A 113 -1.42 -4.65 -17.17
C GLU A 113 -2.42 -3.67 -16.54
N TYR A 114 -1.97 -2.84 -15.58
CA TYR A 114 -2.81 -1.87 -14.89
C TYR A 114 -3.05 -0.58 -15.71
N TYR A 115 -2.05 -0.15 -16.46
CA TYR A 115 -2.08 1.14 -17.16
C TYR A 115 -2.16 1.03 -18.68
N GLY A 116 -1.93 -0.15 -19.26
CA GLY A 116 -1.86 -0.34 -20.71
C GLY A 116 -0.74 0.50 -21.34
N SER A 117 -1.09 1.39 -22.26
CA SER A 117 -0.19 2.38 -22.85
C SER A 117 -0.03 3.67 -22.02
N GLY A 118 -0.83 3.82 -20.96
CA GLY A 118 -0.75 4.94 -20.04
C GLY A 118 0.44 4.81 -19.08
N LYS A 119 0.61 5.82 -18.24
CA LYS A 119 1.60 5.83 -17.16
C LYS A 119 0.90 6.11 -15.83
N PRO A 120 1.47 5.64 -14.69
CA PRO A 120 1.05 6.11 -13.38
C PRO A 120 1.09 7.63 -13.30
N ALA A 121 0.17 8.22 -12.53
CA ALA A 121 0.21 9.66 -12.29
C ALA A 121 1.45 10.04 -11.45
N SER A 122 1.92 11.27 -11.62
CA SER A 122 3.02 11.81 -10.81
C SER A 122 2.52 12.17 -9.41
N PHE A 123 3.34 11.88 -8.42
CA PHE A 123 3.08 12.25 -7.01
C PHE A 123 3.67 13.62 -6.64
N ARG A 124 4.38 14.26 -7.55
CA ARG A 124 4.99 15.58 -7.31
C ARG A 124 3.95 16.61 -6.89
N ASP A 125 4.28 17.33 -5.82
CA ASP A 125 3.43 18.39 -5.25
C ASP A 125 2.01 17.91 -4.83
N LYS A 126 1.85 16.59 -4.53
CA LYS A 126 0.59 15.98 -4.08
C LYS A 126 0.68 15.48 -2.65
N VAL A 127 -0.45 15.51 -1.94
CA VAL A 127 -0.63 14.67 -0.76
C VAL A 127 -0.93 13.25 -1.23
N VAL A 128 -0.15 12.29 -0.80
CA VAL A 128 -0.31 10.87 -1.16
C VAL A 128 -0.81 10.10 0.05
N ILE A 129 -1.94 9.42 -0.09
CA ILE A 129 -2.52 8.53 0.90
C ILE A 129 -2.21 7.09 0.44
N LEU A 130 -1.18 6.49 1.02
CA LEU A 130 -0.74 5.12 0.72
C LEU A 130 -1.52 4.13 1.58
N VAL A 131 -2.19 3.18 0.94
CA VAL A 131 -3.17 2.29 1.58
C VAL A 131 -2.78 0.83 1.43
N ASN A 132 -2.87 0.09 2.54
CA ASN A 132 -2.86 -1.37 2.55
C ASN A 132 -4.03 -1.91 3.39
N ASP A 133 -4.35 -3.19 3.26
CA ASP A 133 -5.44 -3.84 4.02
C ASP A 133 -4.97 -4.38 5.39
N ILE A 134 -3.70 -4.71 5.52
CA ILE A 134 -3.06 -5.14 6.77
C ILE A 134 -1.60 -4.67 6.77
N LEU A 135 -1.11 -4.22 7.91
CA LEU A 135 0.29 -3.83 8.11
C LEU A 135 0.89 -4.60 9.30
N GLU A 136 1.32 -5.83 9.03
CA GLU A 136 2.02 -6.66 10.01
C GLU A 136 3.52 -6.46 9.94
N SER A 137 4.11 -6.41 8.73
CA SER A 137 5.51 -6.06 8.46
C SER A 137 5.61 -4.72 7.74
N SER A 138 6.60 -3.94 8.08
CA SER A 138 6.82 -2.60 7.52
C SER A 138 7.51 -2.60 6.14
N ASP A 139 8.14 -3.69 5.72
CA ASP A 139 9.09 -3.72 4.58
C ASP A 139 8.50 -3.19 3.28
N THR A 140 7.36 -3.73 2.87
CA THR A 140 6.67 -3.30 1.64
C THR A 140 6.23 -1.83 1.75
N MET A 141 5.71 -1.44 2.90
CA MET A 141 5.24 -0.07 3.14
C MET A 141 6.39 0.94 3.06
N ILE A 142 7.52 0.64 3.70
CA ILE A 142 8.71 1.50 3.67
C ILE A 142 9.25 1.67 2.25
N ALA A 143 9.29 0.58 1.46
CA ALA A 143 9.70 0.69 0.07
C ALA A 143 8.78 1.61 -0.74
N CYS A 144 7.48 1.45 -0.57
CA CYS A 144 6.51 2.31 -1.24
C CYS A 144 6.65 3.78 -0.80
N ILE A 145 6.79 4.05 0.52
CA ILE A 145 7.01 5.40 1.04
C ILE A 145 8.26 6.03 0.41
N LYS A 146 9.39 5.31 0.39
CA LYS A 146 10.65 5.80 -0.19
C LYS A 146 10.52 6.04 -1.69
N GLY A 147 9.86 5.15 -2.43
CA GLY A 147 9.58 5.34 -3.84
C GLY A 147 8.70 6.56 -4.12
N ILE A 148 7.67 6.79 -3.31
CA ILE A 148 6.81 7.98 -3.41
C ILE A 148 7.61 9.25 -3.09
N LYS A 149 8.39 9.26 -2.01
CA LYS A 149 9.19 10.42 -1.59
C LYS A 149 10.21 10.88 -2.62
N LYS A 150 10.71 10.00 -3.49
CA LYS A 150 11.58 10.37 -4.62
C LYS A 150 10.91 11.23 -5.70
N GLN A 151 9.60 11.28 -5.71
CA GLN A 151 8.83 12.12 -6.62
C GLN A 151 8.44 13.48 -6.03
N ASP A 152 9.03 13.88 -4.91
CA ASP A 152 8.81 15.16 -4.21
C ASP A 152 7.31 15.41 -3.90
N PRO A 153 6.61 14.51 -3.18
CA PRO A 153 5.24 14.76 -2.74
C PRO A 153 5.21 15.84 -1.66
N LEU A 154 4.07 16.50 -1.48
CA LEU A 154 3.85 17.44 -0.37
C LEU A 154 3.79 16.71 0.98
N LYS A 155 3.17 15.54 1.01
CA LYS A 155 2.98 14.74 2.22
C LYS A 155 2.71 13.28 1.85
N VAL A 156 3.22 12.34 2.64
CA VAL A 156 2.92 10.90 2.54
C VAL A 156 2.20 10.46 3.81
N ILE A 157 0.95 10.03 3.66
CA ILE A 157 0.10 9.51 4.72
C ILE A 157 -0.08 8.02 4.50
N VAL A 158 0.14 7.21 5.51
CA VAL A 158 -0.19 5.78 5.46
C VAL A 158 -1.55 5.55 6.10
N ALA A 159 -2.42 4.81 5.43
CA ALA A 159 -3.74 4.47 5.93
C ALA A 159 -3.98 2.96 5.86
N VAL A 160 -4.19 2.32 7.02
CA VAL A 160 -4.38 0.87 7.14
C VAL A 160 -5.44 0.56 8.19
N PRO A 161 -6.30 -0.46 8.00
CA PRO A 161 -7.25 -0.84 9.05
C PRO A 161 -6.57 -1.46 10.27
N LEU A 162 -5.58 -2.32 10.05
CA LEU A 162 -4.88 -3.04 11.11
C LEU A 162 -3.38 -2.83 10.98
N VAL A 163 -2.73 -2.59 12.12
CA VAL A 163 -1.28 -2.40 12.19
C VAL A 163 -0.72 -3.07 13.45
N THR A 164 0.47 -3.65 13.37
CA THR A 164 1.20 -4.05 14.56
C THR A 164 1.92 -2.86 15.18
N ALA A 165 2.14 -2.89 16.49
CA ALA A 165 2.83 -1.82 17.21
C ALA A 165 4.26 -1.59 16.65
N GLU A 166 4.96 -2.66 16.27
CA GLU A 166 6.28 -2.58 15.68
C GLU A 166 6.25 -1.92 14.29
N ALA A 167 5.36 -2.38 13.40
CA ALA A 167 5.21 -1.80 12.07
C ALA A 167 4.77 -0.32 12.15
N ALA A 168 3.87 0.01 13.08
CA ALA A 168 3.45 1.40 13.31
C ALA A 168 4.62 2.30 13.69
N ARG A 169 5.48 1.85 14.62
CA ARG A 169 6.67 2.60 15.03
C ARG A 169 7.62 2.87 13.87
N ILE A 170 7.89 1.85 13.04
CA ILE A 170 8.81 1.96 11.91
C ILE A 170 8.19 2.85 10.82
N VAL A 171 6.92 2.64 10.46
CA VAL A 171 6.25 3.44 9.44
C VAL A 171 6.10 4.89 9.86
N SER A 172 5.80 5.17 11.13
CA SER A 172 5.70 6.55 11.64
C SER A 172 7.02 7.32 11.63
N SER A 173 8.18 6.65 11.52
CA SER A 173 9.46 7.33 11.34
C SER A 173 9.75 7.72 9.89
N GLU A 174 9.02 7.13 8.94
CA GLU A 174 9.23 7.35 7.50
C GLU A 174 8.07 8.08 6.83
N ALA A 175 6.83 7.91 7.28
CA ALA A 175 5.66 8.63 6.79
C ALA A 175 5.45 9.94 7.57
N ASP A 176 4.75 10.89 6.95
CA ASP A 176 4.38 12.15 7.61
C ASP A 176 3.18 11.98 8.54
N ASP A 177 2.38 10.94 8.33
CA ASP A 177 1.24 10.59 9.17
C ASP A 177 0.88 9.11 9.01
N LEU A 178 0.31 8.50 10.06
CA LEU A 178 -0.19 7.14 10.07
C LEU A 178 -1.60 7.09 10.62
N VAL A 179 -2.55 6.73 9.77
CA VAL A 179 -3.98 6.60 10.10
C VAL A 179 -4.34 5.11 10.14
N PHE A 180 -4.87 4.65 11.27
CA PHE A 180 -5.30 3.26 11.42
C PHE A 180 -6.59 3.15 12.22
N LEU A 181 -7.24 1.98 12.14
CA LEU A 181 -8.46 1.69 12.90
C LEU A 181 -8.13 0.99 14.20
N ASP A 182 -7.24 0.00 14.15
CA ASP A 182 -6.86 -0.78 15.34
C ASP A 182 -5.37 -1.17 15.30
N MET A 183 -4.77 -1.25 16.50
CA MET A 183 -3.37 -1.65 16.69
C MET A 183 -3.32 -2.96 17.47
N LYS A 184 -2.53 -3.91 16.97
CA LYS A 184 -2.37 -5.24 17.53
C LYS A 184 -0.93 -5.50 17.95
N THR A 185 -0.71 -6.43 18.86
CA THR A 185 0.63 -6.96 19.17
C THR A 185 1.13 -7.88 18.06
N SER A 186 0.23 -8.71 17.52
CA SER A 186 0.43 -9.51 16.29
C SER A 186 -0.92 -9.64 15.58
N ILE A 187 -0.91 -9.81 14.26
CA ILE A 187 -2.14 -9.92 13.48
C ILE A 187 -2.52 -11.38 13.22
N GLY A 188 -1.52 -12.24 12.96
CA GLY A 188 -1.78 -13.66 12.72
C GLY A 188 -2.65 -13.90 11.49
N SER A 189 -3.79 -14.59 11.66
CA SER A 189 -4.70 -14.87 10.56
C SER A 189 -5.62 -13.66 10.27
N PRO A 190 -5.76 -13.21 9.00
CA PRO A 190 -6.75 -12.19 8.65
C PRO A 190 -8.17 -12.51 9.09
N GLY A 191 -8.56 -13.81 9.12
CA GLY A 191 -9.86 -14.28 9.59
C GLY A 191 -10.14 -14.01 11.06
N ASP A 192 -9.13 -13.71 11.87
CA ASP A 192 -9.32 -13.31 13.26
C ASP A 192 -9.84 -11.86 13.37
N HIS A 193 -9.67 -11.07 12.33
CA HIS A 193 -9.97 -9.64 12.29
C HIS A 193 -11.04 -9.24 11.29
N PHE A 194 -11.25 -10.06 10.25
CA PHE A 194 -12.27 -9.87 9.24
C PHE A 194 -13.24 -11.06 9.21
N ILE A 195 -14.52 -10.78 8.96
CA ILE A 195 -15.54 -11.82 8.77
C ILE A 195 -15.41 -12.37 7.34
N ASP A 196 -15.24 -11.49 6.36
CA ASP A 196 -15.03 -11.83 4.95
C ASP A 196 -13.72 -11.22 4.46
N PHE A 197 -12.76 -12.09 4.06
CA PHE A 197 -11.44 -11.67 3.61
C PHE A 197 -10.99 -12.51 2.39
N PRO A 198 -11.68 -12.38 1.25
CA PRO A 198 -11.36 -13.15 0.05
C PRO A 198 -9.97 -12.81 -0.48
N MET A 199 -9.34 -13.77 -1.17
CA MET A 199 -8.14 -13.50 -1.95
C MET A 199 -8.47 -12.53 -3.08
N ILE A 200 -7.62 -11.52 -3.24
CA ILE A 200 -7.72 -10.55 -4.32
C ILE A 200 -6.63 -10.86 -5.34
N ASP A 201 -7.07 -11.18 -6.54
CA ASP A 201 -6.18 -11.43 -7.67
C ASP A 201 -6.01 -10.17 -8.54
N GLU A 202 -5.14 -10.27 -9.54
CA GLU A 202 -4.85 -9.19 -10.47
C GLU A 202 -6.07 -8.78 -11.32
N THR A 203 -7.00 -9.70 -11.58
CA THR A 203 -8.21 -9.42 -12.35
C THR A 203 -9.10 -8.44 -11.62
N ILE A 204 -9.31 -8.69 -10.33
CA ILE A 204 -10.08 -7.82 -9.44
C ILE A 204 -9.43 -6.42 -9.35
N VAL A 205 -8.10 -6.35 -9.21
CA VAL A 205 -7.37 -5.07 -9.19
C VAL A 205 -7.60 -4.29 -10.48
N LYS A 206 -7.50 -4.93 -11.64
CA LYS A 206 -7.75 -4.30 -12.96
C LYS A 206 -9.19 -3.77 -13.09
N GLU A 207 -10.16 -4.53 -12.63
CA GLU A 207 -11.58 -4.13 -12.66
C GLU A 207 -11.82 -2.90 -11.77
N ILE A 208 -11.25 -2.87 -10.57
CA ILE A 208 -11.32 -1.73 -9.66
C ILE A 208 -10.74 -0.47 -10.32
N LEU A 209 -9.54 -0.57 -10.88
CA LEU A 209 -8.88 0.57 -11.55
C LEU A 209 -9.68 1.08 -12.74
N ARG A 210 -10.21 0.19 -13.59
CA ARG A 210 -11.06 0.56 -14.73
C ARG A 210 -12.32 1.28 -14.27
N SER A 211 -12.94 0.78 -13.22
CA SER A 211 -14.16 1.38 -12.66
C SER A 211 -13.91 2.77 -12.06
N SER A 212 -12.80 2.92 -11.33
CA SER A 212 -12.40 4.20 -10.73
C SER A 212 -12.15 5.26 -11.82
N ARG A 213 -11.40 4.92 -12.86
CA ARG A 213 -11.13 5.84 -13.99
C ARG A 213 -12.36 6.30 -14.75
N LYS A 214 -13.34 5.39 -14.95
CA LYS A 214 -14.62 5.75 -15.56
C LYS A 214 -15.41 6.76 -14.73
N LYS A 215 -15.39 6.61 -13.41
CA LYS A 215 -16.09 7.55 -12.50
C LYS A 215 -15.45 8.94 -12.55
N LEU A 216 -14.14 9.02 -12.66
CA LEU A 216 -13.41 10.29 -12.79
C LEU A 216 -13.73 11.02 -14.08
N SER A 217 -13.77 10.32 -15.23
CA SER A 217 -14.09 10.91 -16.54
C SER A 217 -15.53 11.45 -16.65
N VAL A 218 -16.41 11.10 -15.72
CA VAL A 218 -17.79 11.62 -15.65
C VAL A 218 -17.90 12.84 -14.73
N ARG A 219 -16.89 13.06 -13.87
CA ARG A 219 -16.85 14.18 -12.91
C ARG A 219 -16.13 15.42 -13.45
N THR A 220 -15.39 15.28 -14.56
CA THR A 220 -14.74 16.35 -15.33
C THR A 220 -15.60 16.79 -16.48
#